data_96f5f9067df86891378ef07f2d943115
#
_entry.id   96f5f9067df86891378ef07f2d943115
#
_cell.length_a   1.000
_cell.length_b   1.000
_cell.length_c   1.000
_cell.angle_alpha   90.00
_cell.angle_beta   90.00
_cell.angle_gamma   90.00
#
_symmetry.space_group_name_H-M   'P 1'
#
loop_
_entity.id
_entity.type
_entity.pdbx_description
1 polymer ?
#
loop_
_entity_poly.entity_id
_entity_poly.type
_entity_poly.pdbx_seq_one_letter_code
_entity_poly.pdbx_strand_id
1 'polypeptide(L)'
;MSSVSASSGVPEHTSLKQIEVLVVQSNPADTFLTLAALESAGLTGGLRCVSEGQEALSYILRKEPFANAPVPNLIFLDLSEPRVSGLEVLRVIKSTPALMHIPIVVAAGSEDPDFVRSVYALNGNCFIRKPGELAEFVRFIETCYHFWGSVVTLATVEKVHRKPKKGMEVPGPNS
;
A
#
# COMPACT_ATOMS: atom_id res chain seq x y z
N MET A 1 20.78 8.60 50.92
CA MET A 1 19.71 9.20 50.11
C MET A 1 20.22 9.28 48.71
N SER A 2 19.92 8.26 47.89
CA SER A 2 20.39 8.17 46.50
C SER A 2 19.25 8.58 45.58
N SER A 3 19.41 9.69 44.91
CA SER A 3 18.48 10.21 43.93
C SER A 3 18.67 9.44 42.61
N VAL A 4 17.66 8.63 42.23
CA VAL A 4 17.56 8.01 40.92
C VAL A 4 16.99 9.05 39.95
N SER A 5 17.83 9.57 39.09
CA SER A 5 17.43 10.42 37.99
C SER A 5 16.82 9.54 36.91
N ALA A 6 15.50 9.60 36.73
CA ALA A 6 14.81 8.97 35.63
C ALA A 6 15.02 9.80 34.36
N SER A 7 15.91 9.36 33.51
CA SER A 7 16.03 9.86 32.14
C SER A 7 14.79 9.44 31.35
N SER A 8 13.89 10.39 31.10
CA SER A 8 12.77 10.23 30.17
C SER A 8 13.32 10.29 28.75
N GLY A 9 13.77 9.15 28.26
CA GLY A 9 14.09 8.97 26.83
C GLY A 9 12.82 8.95 26.02
N VAL A 10 12.35 10.11 25.56
CA VAL A 10 11.46 10.20 24.43
C VAL A 10 12.25 9.65 23.25
N PRO A 11 11.78 8.62 22.51
CA PRO A 11 12.50 8.13 21.36
C PRO A 11 12.68 9.29 20.38
N GLU A 12 13.93 9.59 20.03
CA GLU A 12 14.29 10.53 18.98
C GLU A 12 13.48 10.23 17.74
N HIS A 13 12.99 11.27 17.08
CA HIS A 13 12.24 11.26 15.84
C HIS A 13 12.77 10.17 14.91
N THR A 14 12.05 9.05 14.85
CA THR A 14 12.33 7.99 13.89
C THR A 14 12.11 8.60 12.51
N SER A 15 13.21 8.83 11.81
CA SER A 15 13.16 9.32 10.42
C SER A 15 12.18 8.45 9.65
N LEU A 16 11.11 9.05 9.12
CA LEU A 16 10.11 8.34 8.33
C LEU A 16 10.84 7.64 7.18
N LYS A 17 10.70 6.32 7.14
CA LYS A 17 11.29 5.54 6.05
C LYS A 17 10.62 5.95 4.74
N GLN A 18 11.40 6.09 3.69
CA GLN A 18 10.83 6.23 2.35
C GLN A 18 10.06 4.95 2.03
N ILE A 19 8.75 5.05 1.92
CA ILE A 19 7.88 3.95 1.54
C ILE A 19 7.12 4.29 0.27
N GLU A 20 6.92 3.28 -0.57
CA GLU A 20 6.09 3.38 -1.77
C GLU A 20 4.64 3.08 -1.39
N VAL A 21 3.75 4.03 -1.60
CA VAL A 21 2.32 3.91 -1.29
C VAL A 21 1.52 3.83 -2.58
N LEU A 22 0.65 2.83 -2.69
CA LEU A 22 -0.36 2.74 -3.73
C LEU A 22 -1.73 3.04 -3.14
N VAL A 23 -2.44 3.98 -3.74
CA VAL A 23 -3.83 4.30 -3.43
C VAL A 23 -4.70 3.83 -4.58
N VAL A 24 -5.67 2.97 -4.29
CA VAL A 24 -6.68 2.47 -5.24
C VAL A 24 -8.01 3.08 -4.86
N GLN A 25 -8.44 4.09 -5.59
CA GLN A 25 -9.61 4.90 -5.23
C GLN A 25 -10.19 5.60 -6.45
N SER A 26 -11.49 5.40 -6.71
CA SER A 26 -12.20 5.92 -7.89
C SER A 26 -12.79 7.31 -7.68
N ASN A 27 -13.11 7.68 -6.44
CA ASN A 27 -13.69 9.00 -6.15
C ASN A 27 -12.60 10.09 -6.18
N PRO A 28 -12.66 11.09 -7.08
CA PRO A 28 -11.63 12.13 -7.18
C PRO A 28 -11.50 13.00 -5.92
N ALA A 29 -12.62 13.28 -5.22
CA ALA A 29 -12.59 14.08 -4.00
C ALA A 29 -11.87 13.33 -2.87
N ASP A 30 -12.19 12.06 -2.67
CA ASP A 30 -11.53 11.21 -1.68
C ASP A 30 -10.06 11.02 -2.04
N THR A 31 -9.74 10.88 -3.34
CA THR A 31 -8.35 10.80 -3.81
C THR A 31 -7.57 12.04 -3.42
N PHE A 32 -8.12 13.23 -3.71
CA PHE A 32 -7.48 14.49 -3.35
C PHE A 32 -7.21 14.60 -1.84
N LEU A 33 -8.19 14.23 -1.01
CA LEU A 33 -8.05 14.25 0.45
C LEU A 33 -7.03 13.24 0.95
N THR A 34 -7.02 12.04 0.37
CA THR A 34 -6.04 11.00 0.71
C THR A 34 -4.62 11.47 0.41
N LEU A 35 -4.40 12.08 -0.76
CA LEU A 35 -3.09 12.63 -1.13
C LEU A 35 -2.65 13.73 -0.18
N ALA A 36 -3.53 14.72 0.08
CA ALA A 36 -3.22 15.82 0.99
C ALA A 36 -2.92 15.33 2.42
N ALA A 37 -3.67 14.33 2.91
CA ALA A 37 -3.44 13.73 4.23
C ALA A 37 -2.10 13.00 4.30
N LEU A 38 -1.71 12.23 3.27
CA LEU A 38 -0.43 11.54 3.22
C LEU A 38 0.75 12.52 3.15
N GLU A 39 0.63 13.59 2.38
CA GLU A 39 1.63 14.67 2.33
C GLU A 39 1.75 15.38 3.70
N SER A 40 0.63 15.74 4.32
CA SER A 40 0.58 16.34 5.66
C SER A 40 1.21 15.43 6.72
N ALA A 41 1.00 14.13 6.60
CA ALA A 41 1.59 13.14 7.50
C ALA A 41 3.09 12.89 7.25
N GLY A 42 3.70 13.58 6.29
CA GLY A 42 5.13 13.54 6.01
C GLY A 42 5.56 12.40 5.10
N LEU A 43 4.69 11.95 4.18
CA LEU A 43 5.09 11.00 3.15
C LEU A 43 6.20 11.60 2.28
N THR A 44 7.37 10.98 2.30
CA THR A 44 8.56 11.39 1.54
C THR A 44 8.94 10.38 0.46
N GLY A 45 8.23 9.25 0.41
CA GLY A 45 8.41 8.19 -0.59
C GLY A 45 7.60 8.40 -1.85
N GLY A 46 7.55 7.37 -2.68
CA GLY A 46 6.73 7.37 -3.88
C GLY A 46 5.24 7.20 -3.54
N LEU A 47 4.40 7.93 -4.27
CA LEU A 47 2.95 7.86 -4.15
C LEU A 47 2.34 7.66 -5.53
N ARG A 48 1.56 6.61 -5.68
CA ARG A 48 0.79 6.33 -6.90
C ARG A 48 -0.68 6.20 -6.57
N CYS A 49 -1.52 6.89 -7.35
CA CYS A 49 -2.96 6.68 -7.35
C CYS A 49 -3.40 6.01 -8.63
N VAL A 50 -4.32 5.09 -8.49
CA VAL A 50 -5.05 4.45 -9.60
C VAL A 50 -6.53 4.44 -9.28
N SER A 51 -7.36 4.60 -10.29
CA SER A 51 -8.81 4.75 -10.10
C SER A 51 -9.57 3.43 -10.20
N GLU A 52 -8.98 2.41 -10.80
CA GLU A 52 -9.65 1.14 -11.08
C GLU A 52 -8.85 -0.05 -10.58
N GLY A 53 -9.56 -1.10 -10.11
CA GLY A 53 -8.95 -2.33 -9.65
C GLY A 53 -8.11 -3.02 -10.73
N GLN A 54 -8.53 -2.97 -11.99
CA GLN A 54 -7.77 -3.54 -13.10
C GLN A 54 -6.45 -2.79 -13.34
N GLU A 55 -6.46 -1.47 -13.19
CA GLU A 55 -5.24 -0.66 -13.24
C GLU A 55 -4.32 -0.99 -12.06
N ALA A 56 -4.89 -1.13 -10.85
CA ALA A 56 -4.15 -1.56 -9.68
C ALA A 56 -3.46 -2.92 -9.87
N LEU A 57 -4.17 -3.89 -10.43
CA LEU A 57 -3.59 -5.21 -10.74
C LEU A 57 -2.49 -5.10 -11.80
N SER A 58 -2.67 -4.27 -12.83
CA SER A 58 -1.65 -4.05 -13.85
C SER A 58 -0.41 -3.40 -13.24
N TYR A 59 -0.57 -2.42 -12.35
CA TYR A 59 0.51 -1.76 -11.63
C TYR A 59 1.29 -2.75 -10.74
N ILE A 60 0.59 -3.48 -9.88
CA ILE A 60 1.20 -4.38 -8.90
C ILE A 60 1.88 -5.57 -9.57
N LEU A 61 1.28 -6.11 -10.63
CA LEU A 61 1.84 -7.21 -11.41
C LEU A 61 2.86 -6.75 -12.45
N ARG A 62 3.16 -5.45 -12.49
CA ARG A 62 4.14 -4.83 -13.40
C ARG A 62 3.89 -5.16 -14.87
N LYS A 63 2.62 -5.14 -15.28
CA LYS A 63 2.22 -5.25 -16.69
C LYS A 63 2.31 -3.88 -17.36
N GLU A 64 2.47 -3.86 -18.68
CA GLU A 64 2.47 -2.59 -19.42
C GLU A 64 1.18 -1.78 -19.12
N PRO A 65 1.29 -0.45 -18.93
CA PRO A 65 2.49 0.39 -19.05
C PRO A 65 3.35 0.47 -17.77
N PHE A 66 3.11 -0.36 -16.76
CA PHE A 66 3.73 -0.29 -15.43
C PHE A 66 4.93 -1.24 -15.24
N ALA A 67 5.55 -1.74 -16.32
CA ALA A 67 6.64 -2.73 -16.25
C ALA A 67 7.81 -2.31 -15.32
N ASN A 68 8.07 -1.02 -15.21
CA ASN A 68 9.12 -0.44 -14.38
C ASN A 68 8.62 0.22 -13.09
N ALA A 69 7.35 0.06 -12.75
CA ALA A 69 6.78 0.64 -11.55
C ALA A 69 7.43 0.05 -10.28
N PRO A 70 7.63 0.86 -9.23
CA PRO A 70 8.08 0.35 -7.94
C PRO A 70 7.01 -0.56 -7.35
N VAL A 71 7.44 -1.55 -6.56
CA VAL A 71 6.49 -2.37 -5.78
C VAL A 71 6.10 -1.59 -4.53
N PRO A 72 4.80 -1.41 -4.25
CA PRO A 72 4.38 -0.66 -3.08
C PRO A 72 4.73 -1.39 -1.78
N ASN A 73 5.02 -0.61 -0.74
CA ASN A 73 5.21 -1.12 0.62
C ASN A 73 3.91 -1.09 1.44
N LEU A 74 2.95 -0.27 1.02
CA LEU A 74 1.64 -0.09 1.65
C LEU A 74 0.59 0.19 0.58
N ILE A 75 -0.59 -0.41 0.73
CA ILE A 75 -1.72 -0.19 -0.18
C ILE A 75 -2.92 0.31 0.61
N PHE A 76 -3.49 1.45 0.19
CA PHE A 76 -4.83 1.87 0.56
C PHE A 76 -5.80 1.43 -0.52
N LEU A 77 -6.76 0.58 -0.17
CA LEU A 77 -7.71 -0.01 -1.10
C LEU A 77 -9.14 0.40 -0.73
N ASP A 78 -9.73 1.24 -1.55
CA ASP A 78 -11.14 1.61 -1.43
C ASP A 78 -12.04 0.56 -2.11
N LEU A 79 -12.97 0.02 -1.35
CA LEU A 79 -13.94 -0.97 -1.83
C LEU A 79 -15.33 -0.38 -2.11
N SER A 80 -15.43 0.95 -2.24
CA SER A 80 -16.72 1.63 -2.45
C SER A 80 -17.26 1.48 -3.88
N GLU A 81 -16.46 1.00 -4.83
CA GLU A 81 -16.85 0.83 -6.23
C GLU A 81 -16.93 -0.65 -6.66
N PRO A 82 -18.01 -1.04 -7.39
CA PRO A 82 -18.25 -2.44 -7.72
C PRO A 82 -17.63 -2.97 -9.02
N ARG A 83 -16.89 -2.17 -9.80
CA ARG A 83 -16.51 -2.50 -11.19
C ARG A 83 -15.45 -3.58 -11.39
N VAL A 84 -14.50 -3.67 -10.52
CA VAL A 84 -13.75 -4.90 -10.24
C VAL A 84 -13.85 -5.02 -8.75
N SER A 85 -14.46 -6.09 -8.25
CA SER A 85 -14.62 -6.14 -6.80
C SER A 85 -13.25 -5.94 -6.19
N GLY A 86 -13.08 -4.90 -5.39
CA GLY A 86 -11.81 -4.64 -4.70
C GLY A 86 -11.36 -5.86 -3.89
N LEU A 87 -12.30 -6.79 -3.60
CA LEU A 87 -12.01 -8.12 -3.08
C LEU A 87 -11.20 -8.96 -4.07
N GLU A 88 -11.34 -8.77 -5.39
CA GLU A 88 -10.50 -9.46 -6.37
C GLU A 88 -9.07 -8.94 -6.34
N VAL A 89 -8.89 -7.62 -6.25
CA VAL A 89 -7.55 -7.00 -6.06
C VAL A 89 -6.90 -7.56 -4.81
N LEU A 90 -7.63 -7.56 -3.68
CA LEU A 90 -7.15 -8.11 -2.41
C LEU A 90 -6.77 -9.59 -2.55
N ARG A 91 -7.63 -10.40 -3.18
CA ARG A 91 -7.39 -11.83 -3.40
C ARG A 91 -6.13 -12.05 -4.23
N VAL A 92 -5.98 -11.38 -5.35
CA VAL A 92 -4.81 -11.54 -6.24
C VAL A 92 -3.52 -11.19 -5.51
N ILE A 93 -3.49 -10.07 -4.79
CA ILE A 93 -2.29 -9.68 -4.03
C ILE A 93 -1.97 -10.71 -2.95
N LYS A 94 -2.96 -11.12 -2.16
CA LYS A 94 -2.77 -12.01 -1.02
C LYS A 94 -2.55 -13.47 -1.41
N SER A 95 -2.88 -13.87 -2.62
CA SER A 95 -2.58 -15.19 -3.17
C SER A 95 -1.24 -15.24 -3.94
N THR A 96 -0.62 -14.10 -4.20
CA THR A 96 0.66 -14.04 -4.92
C THR A 96 1.83 -14.04 -3.92
N PRO A 97 2.68 -15.10 -3.87
CA PRO A 97 3.73 -15.24 -2.85
C PRO A 97 4.68 -14.05 -2.77
N ALA A 98 5.00 -13.43 -3.90
CA ALA A 98 5.88 -12.26 -3.96
C ALA A 98 5.24 -10.98 -3.45
N LEU A 99 3.91 -10.93 -3.24
CA LEU A 99 3.14 -9.73 -2.91
C LEU A 99 2.36 -9.86 -1.60
N MET A 100 2.09 -11.07 -1.13
CA MET A 100 1.19 -11.34 0.00
C MET A 100 1.62 -10.65 1.30
N HIS A 101 2.90 -10.32 1.44
CA HIS A 101 3.45 -9.64 2.61
C HIS A 101 3.15 -8.13 2.63
N ILE A 102 2.70 -7.54 1.51
CA ILE A 102 2.37 -6.12 1.45
C ILE A 102 1.11 -5.85 2.29
N PRO A 103 1.16 -4.96 3.29
CA PRO A 103 -0.01 -4.60 4.04
C PRO A 103 -1.03 -3.84 3.20
N ILE A 104 -2.30 -4.20 3.37
CA ILE A 104 -3.43 -3.58 2.69
C ILE A 104 -4.40 -3.05 3.73
N VAL A 105 -4.58 -1.74 3.74
CA VAL A 105 -5.60 -1.03 4.50
C VAL A 105 -6.83 -0.92 3.61
N VAL A 106 -7.89 -1.60 3.98
CA VAL A 106 -9.14 -1.61 3.24
C VAL A 106 -10.08 -0.58 3.83
N ALA A 107 -10.64 0.29 3.00
CA ALA A 107 -11.67 1.26 3.37
C ALA A 107 -12.95 1.01 2.58
N ALA A 108 -14.11 1.12 3.22
CA ALA A 108 -15.41 1.00 2.57
C ALA A 108 -16.48 1.86 3.25
N GLY A 109 -17.53 2.20 2.53
CA GLY A 109 -18.65 2.97 3.07
C GLY A 109 -19.58 2.18 3.99
N SER A 110 -19.51 0.85 3.95
CA SER A 110 -20.34 -0.05 4.76
C SER A 110 -19.47 -0.91 5.67
N GLU A 111 -19.96 -1.21 6.85
CA GLU A 111 -19.35 -2.14 7.80
C GLU A 111 -20.22 -3.40 8.00
N ASP A 112 -20.89 -3.83 6.93
CA ASP A 112 -21.64 -5.08 6.96
C ASP A 112 -20.76 -6.22 7.47
N PRO A 113 -21.19 -6.98 8.51
CA PRO A 113 -20.33 -7.98 9.16
C PRO A 113 -19.84 -9.09 8.22
N ASP A 114 -20.64 -9.48 7.22
CA ASP A 114 -20.24 -10.53 6.27
C ASP A 114 -19.23 -10.00 5.26
N PHE A 115 -19.38 -8.74 4.88
CA PHE A 115 -18.39 -8.06 4.05
C PHE A 115 -17.05 -7.87 4.78
N VAL A 116 -17.06 -7.38 6.02
CA VAL A 116 -15.86 -7.27 6.86
C VAL A 116 -15.18 -8.62 7.02
N ARG A 117 -15.97 -9.68 7.32
CA ARG A 117 -15.44 -11.04 7.45
C ARG A 117 -14.77 -11.53 6.17
N SER A 118 -15.35 -11.20 4.99
CA SER A 118 -14.76 -11.58 3.70
C SER A 118 -13.43 -10.92 3.43
N VAL A 119 -13.24 -9.66 3.86
CA VAL A 119 -11.95 -8.96 3.75
C VAL A 119 -10.88 -9.65 4.60
N TYR A 120 -11.18 -9.98 5.86
CA TYR A 120 -10.21 -10.67 6.72
C TYR A 120 -9.96 -12.12 6.28
N ALA A 121 -10.97 -12.81 5.74
CA ALA A 121 -10.80 -14.16 5.17
C ALA A 121 -9.85 -14.16 3.94
N LEU A 122 -9.74 -13.04 3.25
CA LEU A 122 -8.77 -12.82 2.18
C LEU A 122 -7.43 -12.27 2.68
N ASN A 123 -7.17 -12.29 3.99
CA ASN A 123 -5.96 -11.76 4.63
C ASN A 123 -5.75 -10.24 4.45
N GLY A 124 -6.82 -9.46 4.37
CA GLY A 124 -6.77 -8.01 4.54
C GLY A 124 -6.15 -7.68 5.91
N ASN A 125 -5.26 -6.71 5.97
CA ASN A 125 -4.54 -6.40 7.22
C ASN A 125 -5.34 -5.48 8.14
N CYS A 126 -6.20 -4.65 7.58
CA CYS A 126 -7.02 -3.70 8.32
C CYS A 126 -8.27 -3.38 7.50
N PHE A 127 -9.42 -3.34 8.15
CA PHE A 127 -10.65 -2.86 7.56
C PHE A 127 -11.13 -1.64 8.33
N ILE A 128 -11.52 -0.60 7.61
CA ILE A 128 -12.02 0.63 8.19
C ILE A 128 -13.27 1.10 7.45
N ARG A 129 -14.29 1.43 8.23
CA ARG A 129 -15.42 2.17 7.69
C ARG A 129 -14.98 3.59 7.37
N LYS A 130 -15.19 4.04 6.14
CA LYS A 130 -14.92 5.42 5.74
C LYS A 130 -15.77 6.39 6.57
N PRO A 131 -15.14 7.35 7.29
CA PRO A 131 -15.89 8.37 7.99
C PRO A 131 -16.69 9.24 7.00
N GLY A 132 -17.85 9.74 7.44
CA GLY A 132 -18.65 10.67 6.66
C GLY A 132 -18.11 12.10 6.72
N GLU A 133 -17.43 12.44 7.82
CA GLU A 133 -16.87 13.77 8.05
C GLU A 133 -15.46 13.88 7.47
N LEU A 134 -15.22 14.97 6.75
CA LEU A 134 -13.97 15.23 6.04
C LEU A 134 -12.74 15.20 6.96
N ALA A 135 -12.84 15.85 8.11
CA ALA A 135 -11.76 15.93 9.08
C ALA A 135 -11.44 14.57 9.72
N GLU A 136 -12.43 13.71 9.88
CA GLU A 136 -12.23 12.34 10.38
C GLU A 136 -11.58 11.48 9.32
N PHE A 137 -11.93 11.64 8.04
CA PHE A 137 -11.32 10.90 6.93
C PHE A 137 -9.82 11.24 6.81
N VAL A 138 -9.47 12.53 6.84
CA VAL A 138 -8.06 12.98 6.81
C VAL A 138 -7.29 12.37 7.99
N ARG A 139 -7.82 12.51 9.21
CA ARG A 139 -7.20 11.98 10.44
C ARG A 139 -7.03 10.46 10.39
N PHE A 140 -7.97 9.77 9.77
CA PHE A 140 -7.86 8.33 9.55
C PHE A 140 -6.66 7.97 8.66
N ILE A 141 -6.50 8.64 7.51
CA ILE A 141 -5.39 8.40 6.59
C ILE A 141 -4.05 8.69 7.27
N GLU A 142 -3.94 9.83 7.96
CA GLU A 142 -2.75 10.21 8.73
C GLU A 142 -2.40 9.15 9.78
N THR A 143 -3.39 8.68 10.55
CA THR A 143 -3.20 7.66 11.58
C THR A 143 -2.69 6.34 10.98
N CYS A 144 -3.30 5.88 9.89
CA CYS A 144 -2.85 4.68 9.20
C CYS A 144 -1.43 4.83 8.66
N TYR A 145 -1.12 5.97 8.04
CA TYR A 145 0.21 6.21 7.51
C TYR A 145 1.27 6.25 8.63
N HIS A 146 1.00 6.94 9.74
CA HIS A 146 1.90 6.96 10.88
C HIS A 146 2.12 5.57 11.47
N PHE A 147 1.07 4.77 11.62
CA PHE A 147 1.20 3.41 12.12
C PHE A 147 2.09 2.55 11.20
N TRP A 148 1.78 2.49 9.91
CA TRP A 148 2.51 1.64 8.99
C TRP A 148 3.88 2.20 8.58
N GLY A 149 4.05 3.52 8.52
CA GLY A 149 5.27 4.19 8.09
C GLY A 149 6.30 4.44 9.19
N SER A 150 5.86 4.51 10.46
CA SER A 150 6.74 4.86 11.58
C SER A 150 6.84 3.76 12.63
N VAL A 151 5.72 3.11 12.97
CA VAL A 151 5.67 2.14 14.08
C VAL A 151 6.01 0.74 13.58
N VAL A 152 5.47 0.34 12.45
CA VAL A 152 5.63 -1.00 11.88
C VAL A 152 6.91 -1.10 11.06
N THR A 153 7.62 -2.21 11.17
CA THR A 153 8.70 -2.54 10.24
C THR A 153 8.11 -3.28 9.04
N LEU A 154 8.03 -2.60 7.91
CA LEU A 154 7.55 -3.18 6.67
C LEU A 154 8.58 -4.13 6.07
N ALA A 155 8.12 -5.20 5.43
CA ALA A 155 8.99 -6.08 4.68
C ALA A 155 9.65 -5.32 3.52
N THR A 156 10.94 -5.50 3.35
CA THR A 156 11.66 -4.94 2.21
C THR A 156 11.31 -5.75 0.97
N VAL A 157 10.69 -5.12 0.00
CA VAL A 157 10.48 -5.74 -1.30
C VAL A 157 11.84 -5.70 -2.01
N GLU A 158 12.49 -6.86 -2.16
CA GLU A 158 13.72 -6.93 -2.94
C GLU A 158 13.44 -6.44 -4.36
N LYS A 159 14.23 -5.46 -4.80
CA LYS A 159 14.25 -5.07 -6.20
C LYS A 159 14.68 -6.30 -6.98
N VAL A 160 13.74 -6.99 -7.60
CA VAL A 160 14.05 -8.12 -8.50
C VAL A 160 14.82 -7.54 -9.67
N HIS A 161 16.14 -7.50 -9.55
CA HIS A 161 17.02 -7.24 -10.65
C HIS A 161 16.89 -8.43 -11.60
N ARG A 162 16.04 -8.32 -12.62
CA ARG A 162 16.15 -9.23 -13.76
C ARG A 162 17.54 -9.01 -14.34
N LYS A 163 18.46 -9.96 -14.05
CA LYS A 163 19.69 -10.06 -14.83
C LYS A 163 19.26 -10.13 -16.30
N PRO A 164 19.80 -9.29 -17.18
CA PRO A 164 19.52 -9.41 -18.60
C PRO A 164 19.88 -10.85 -18.99
N LYS A 165 18.96 -11.53 -19.67
CA LYS A 165 19.26 -12.83 -20.27
C LYS A 165 20.48 -12.64 -21.13
N LYS A 166 21.61 -13.25 -20.73
CA LYS A 166 22.83 -13.32 -21.52
C LYS A 166 22.44 -13.87 -22.88
N GLY A 167 22.68 -13.08 -23.93
CA GLY A 167 22.24 -13.39 -25.28
C GLY A 167 22.65 -14.82 -25.63
N MET A 168 21.72 -15.56 -26.17
CA MET A 168 21.96 -16.83 -26.81
C MET A 168 22.75 -16.51 -28.09
N GLU A 169 24.05 -16.73 -28.06
CA GLU A 169 24.89 -16.70 -29.25
C GLU A 169 24.31 -17.68 -30.26
N VAL A 170 23.81 -17.13 -31.38
CA VAL A 170 23.43 -17.94 -32.53
C VAL A 170 24.72 -18.41 -33.18
N PRO A 171 24.99 -19.73 -33.31
CA PRO A 171 26.16 -20.19 -34.04
C PRO A 171 26.04 -19.71 -35.50
N GLY A 172 27.06 -18.99 -35.96
CA GLY A 172 27.15 -18.55 -37.34
C GLY A 172 27.25 -19.76 -38.30
N PRO A 173 26.74 -19.60 -39.55
CA PRO A 173 26.86 -20.66 -40.53
C PRO A 173 28.33 -20.86 -40.91
N ASN A 174 28.83 -22.08 -40.76
CA ASN A 174 30.14 -22.49 -41.27
C ASN A 174 30.22 -22.37 -42.79
N SER A 175 31.27 -21.75 -43.23
CA SER A 175 31.78 -21.77 -44.60
C SER A 175 32.31 -23.11 -45.00
#